data_439517cb3ed3e152572169a416216173
#
_entry.id   439517cb3ed3e152572169a416216173
#
_cell.length_a   1.000
_cell.length_b   1.000
_cell.length_c   1.000
_cell.angle_alpha   90.00
_cell.angle_beta   90.00
_cell.angle_gamma   90.00
#
_symmetry.space_group_name_H-M   'P 1'
#
loop_
_entity.id
_entity.type
_entity.pdbx_description
1 polymer ?
#
loop_
_entity_poly.entity_id
_entity_poly.type
_entity_poly.pdbx_seq_one_letter_code
_entity_poly.pdbx_strand_id
1 'polypeptide(L)'
;MNANPTPRTGQDVPTVKLLIDGAFVESATNEWRDIVNPATQQVLARVPFATVAEVDAAVQAAHAAYATWKNTPIAARMRIMLKFQDLVRANQQRIAKTLTAEQGKTIPDAEGDIFRGLEVVEHACSIGTLQLGEFAENVAGGVDTYTLRQPLGVCAGITPFNFPAMIPLWMFPMAIVCGNTFVLKPSEQDPMSTMELVELALEAGVPKGVLNVVHGGKEVVDAICTHPLVKAISFVGSTAVGTHVYNLGSQHGKRVQSMMGAKNHAIVLPDANREQAINALVGAGFGAAGQRCMATSVAVLVGQAREWLPDLVAKAKTLKVNAGSEAGTDVGPVVSRGAKARILSLIDMGIKEGAKLELDGRDVKVAGFEEGNFIGPTIFSGVKTDMTIYTHEIFGPVLVVMEVDTLDDAIALVNANPMGNGVGIFTQSGAAARKFQSEIDVGQVGINIPIPVPVPFFSFTGSRGSKLGDLGPYGKQVVQFYTQTKTVTARWFDDDTTAGPVNTTIRLH
;
A
#
# COMPACT_ATOMS: atom_id res chain seq x y z
N MET A 1 -13.42 -11.21 -37.10
CA MET A 1 -14.74 -10.64 -36.76
C MET A 1 -14.97 -11.00 -35.31
N ASN A 2 -14.52 -10.15 -34.36
CA ASN A 2 -14.79 -10.34 -32.94
C ASN A 2 -16.08 -9.57 -32.62
N ALA A 3 -17.15 -10.31 -32.34
CA ALA A 3 -18.40 -9.71 -31.91
C ALA A 3 -18.19 -8.99 -30.58
N ASN A 4 -18.45 -7.67 -30.53
CA ASN A 4 -18.56 -6.94 -29.28
C ASN A 4 -19.61 -7.64 -28.41
N PRO A 5 -19.30 -7.98 -27.14
CA PRO A 5 -20.30 -8.54 -26.25
C PRO A 5 -21.41 -7.51 -26.01
N THR A 6 -22.64 -7.95 -26.18
CA THR A 6 -23.85 -7.15 -25.90
C THR A 6 -23.78 -6.63 -24.44
N PRO A 7 -24.18 -5.38 -24.15
CA PRO A 7 -24.24 -4.89 -22.76
C PRO A 7 -25.15 -5.79 -21.92
N ARG A 8 -24.62 -6.35 -20.84
CA ARG A 8 -25.42 -7.13 -19.89
C ARG A 8 -26.41 -6.19 -19.19
N THR A 9 -27.69 -6.48 -19.29
CA THR A 9 -28.74 -5.77 -18.54
C THR A 9 -28.70 -6.22 -17.07
N GLY A 10 -29.05 -5.35 -16.12
CA GLY A 10 -28.80 -5.43 -14.68
C GLY A 10 -29.21 -6.67 -13.89
N GLN A 11 -29.74 -7.74 -14.53
CA GLN A 11 -30.07 -9.01 -13.87
C GLN A 11 -28.98 -10.10 -14.02
N ASP A 12 -27.98 -9.94 -14.91
CA ASP A 12 -26.93 -10.93 -15.19
C ASP A 12 -25.53 -10.52 -14.71
N VAL A 13 -25.40 -9.43 -13.94
CA VAL A 13 -24.11 -8.98 -13.45
C VAL A 13 -23.72 -9.74 -12.18
N PRO A 14 -22.57 -10.45 -12.12
CA PRO A 14 -22.15 -11.20 -10.95
C PRO A 14 -21.95 -10.29 -9.74
N THR A 15 -22.22 -10.84 -8.54
CA THR A 15 -21.99 -10.16 -7.26
C THR A 15 -20.70 -10.66 -6.62
N VAL A 16 -19.97 -9.73 -5.99
CA VAL A 16 -18.83 -10.04 -5.13
C VAL A 16 -19.37 -10.44 -3.75
N LYS A 17 -18.91 -11.58 -3.25
CA LYS A 17 -19.35 -12.11 -1.95
C LYS A 17 -18.48 -11.62 -0.81
N LEU A 18 -19.04 -11.59 0.40
CA LEU A 18 -18.27 -11.52 1.64
C LEU A 18 -17.62 -12.88 1.91
N LEU A 19 -16.52 -12.90 2.68
CA LEU A 19 -15.97 -14.12 3.28
C LEU A 19 -16.15 -14.04 4.79
N ILE A 20 -16.99 -14.92 5.36
CA ILE A 20 -17.22 -15.00 6.80
C ILE A 20 -17.15 -16.46 7.24
N ASP A 21 -16.32 -16.74 8.26
CA ASP A 21 -16.08 -18.10 8.81
C ASP A 21 -15.77 -19.16 7.75
N GLY A 22 -14.99 -18.79 6.73
CA GLY A 22 -14.57 -19.70 5.65
C GLY A 22 -15.62 -19.94 4.57
N ALA A 23 -16.76 -19.26 4.61
CA ALA A 23 -17.82 -19.34 3.60
C ALA A 23 -17.96 -18.04 2.82
N PHE A 24 -18.06 -18.14 1.49
CA PHE A 24 -18.45 -17.01 0.64
C PHE A 24 -19.97 -16.82 0.74
N VAL A 25 -20.39 -15.70 1.30
CA VAL A 25 -21.80 -15.38 1.56
C VAL A 25 -22.26 -14.15 0.79
N GLU A 26 -23.50 -14.20 0.30
CA GLU A 26 -24.15 -12.99 -0.24
C GLU A 26 -24.45 -12.03 0.90
N SER A 27 -24.24 -10.73 0.66
CA SER A 27 -24.59 -9.71 1.64
C SER A 27 -26.10 -9.47 1.69
N ALA A 28 -26.61 -9.22 2.90
CA ALA A 28 -28.00 -8.82 3.12
C ALA A 28 -28.25 -7.34 2.85
N THR A 29 -27.27 -6.59 2.39
CA THR A 29 -27.36 -5.16 2.12
C THR A 29 -28.26 -4.83 0.95
N ASN A 30 -28.85 -3.63 0.97
CA ASN A 30 -29.51 -3.05 -0.20
C ASN A 30 -28.60 -2.04 -0.94
N GLU A 31 -27.39 -1.78 -0.43
CA GLU A 31 -26.44 -0.83 -1.01
C GLU A 31 -25.35 -1.55 -1.77
N TRP A 32 -25.29 -1.29 -3.07
CA TRP A 32 -24.36 -1.93 -4.01
C TRP A 32 -23.65 -0.89 -4.87
N ARG A 33 -22.43 -1.19 -5.25
CA ARG A 33 -21.66 -0.39 -6.22
C ARG A 33 -21.26 -1.25 -7.41
N ASP A 34 -21.36 -0.68 -8.62
CA ASP A 34 -20.87 -1.31 -9.83
C ASP A 34 -19.34 -1.24 -9.89
N ILE A 35 -18.70 -2.36 -10.18
CA ILE A 35 -17.30 -2.46 -10.56
C ILE A 35 -17.24 -2.29 -12.07
N VAL A 36 -16.58 -1.23 -12.51
CA VAL A 36 -16.59 -0.81 -13.91
C VAL A 36 -15.20 -0.93 -14.50
N ASN A 37 -15.09 -1.54 -15.68
CA ASN A 37 -13.84 -1.52 -16.43
C ASN A 37 -13.54 -0.07 -16.86
N PRO A 38 -12.43 0.54 -16.43
CA PRO A 38 -12.17 1.95 -16.67
C PRO A 38 -11.87 2.28 -18.14
N ALA A 39 -11.50 1.29 -18.96
CA ALA A 39 -11.27 1.48 -20.40
C ALA A 39 -12.57 1.40 -21.21
N THR A 40 -13.44 0.42 -20.92
CA THR A 40 -14.64 0.14 -21.72
C THR A 40 -15.93 0.69 -21.13
N GLN A 41 -15.92 1.08 -19.85
CA GLN A 41 -17.09 1.44 -19.03
C GLN A 41 -18.11 0.29 -18.87
N GLN A 42 -17.73 -0.93 -19.21
CA GLN A 42 -18.55 -2.11 -18.95
C GLN A 42 -18.61 -2.42 -17.46
N VAL A 43 -19.79 -2.72 -16.93
CA VAL A 43 -19.95 -3.24 -15.57
C VAL A 43 -19.48 -4.70 -15.54
N LEU A 44 -18.49 -4.99 -14.70
CA LEU A 44 -17.89 -6.30 -14.55
C LEU A 44 -18.59 -7.13 -13.46
N ALA A 45 -18.89 -6.50 -12.35
CA ALA A 45 -19.53 -7.11 -11.19
C ALA A 45 -20.18 -6.01 -10.32
N ARG A 46 -20.88 -6.42 -9.27
CA ARG A 46 -21.39 -5.52 -8.22
C ARG A 46 -20.81 -5.93 -6.86
N VAL A 47 -20.33 -4.96 -6.11
CA VAL A 47 -19.80 -5.15 -4.77
C VAL A 47 -20.80 -4.63 -3.72
N PRO A 48 -21.09 -5.41 -2.64
CA PRO A 48 -21.99 -4.95 -1.58
C PRO A 48 -21.31 -3.95 -0.65
N PHE A 49 -22.07 -3.03 -0.07
CA PHE A 49 -21.67 -2.29 1.11
C PHE A 49 -22.24 -3.03 2.32
N ALA A 50 -21.37 -3.84 2.95
CA ALA A 50 -21.78 -4.71 4.05
C ALA A 50 -22.41 -3.93 5.20
N THR A 51 -23.39 -4.55 5.84
CA THR A 51 -24.03 -4.00 7.04
C THR A 51 -23.10 -4.07 8.26
N VAL A 52 -23.35 -3.24 9.27
CA VAL A 52 -22.61 -3.29 10.55
C VAL A 52 -22.71 -4.68 11.20
N ALA A 53 -23.86 -5.36 11.06
CA ALA A 53 -24.06 -6.72 11.57
C ALA A 53 -23.16 -7.75 10.86
N GLU A 54 -22.91 -7.61 9.56
CA GLU A 54 -21.99 -8.47 8.81
C GLU A 54 -20.54 -8.20 9.18
N VAL A 55 -20.17 -6.95 9.45
CA VAL A 55 -18.85 -6.61 10.00
C VAL A 55 -18.66 -7.26 11.37
N ASP A 56 -19.66 -7.16 12.27
CA ASP A 56 -19.63 -7.83 13.58
C ASP A 56 -19.51 -9.34 13.42
N ALA A 57 -20.28 -9.97 12.54
CA ALA A 57 -20.20 -11.41 12.27
C ALA A 57 -18.80 -11.85 11.80
N ALA A 58 -18.18 -11.08 10.91
CA ALA A 58 -16.81 -11.34 10.45
C ALA A 58 -15.78 -11.22 11.59
N VAL A 59 -15.92 -10.22 12.46
CA VAL A 59 -15.02 -10.02 13.60
C VAL A 59 -15.24 -11.09 14.67
N GLN A 60 -16.48 -11.51 14.93
CA GLN A 60 -16.80 -12.60 15.86
C GLN A 60 -16.23 -13.93 15.36
N ALA A 61 -16.37 -14.24 14.05
CA ALA A 61 -15.76 -15.42 13.44
C ALA A 61 -14.23 -15.39 13.60
N ALA A 62 -13.60 -14.25 13.34
CA ALA A 62 -12.17 -14.07 13.56
C ALA A 62 -11.77 -14.26 15.02
N HIS A 63 -12.56 -13.74 15.96
CA HIS A 63 -12.30 -13.90 17.39
C HIS A 63 -12.42 -15.34 17.85
N ALA A 64 -13.43 -16.06 17.39
CA ALA A 64 -13.61 -17.49 17.70
C ALA A 64 -12.43 -18.33 17.15
N ALA A 65 -12.02 -18.10 15.89
CA ALA A 65 -10.90 -18.81 15.28
C ALA A 65 -9.56 -18.51 15.98
N TYR A 66 -9.38 -17.33 16.55
CA TYR A 66 -8.16 -16.95 17.26
C TYR A 66 -7.83 -17.90 18.42
N ALA A 67 -8.83 -18.41 19.12
CA ALA A 67 -8.63 -19.30 20.28
C ALA A 67 -7.75 -20.52 19.95
N THR A 68 -7.91 -21.08 18.75
CA THR A 68 -7.13 -22.22 18.26
C THR A 68 -5.92 -21.78 17.45
N TRP A 69 -6.09 -20.79 16.58
CA TRP A 69 -5.04 -20.36 15.64
C TRP A 69 -3.77 -19.85 16.33
N LYS A 70 -3.90 -19.06 17.40
CA LYS A 70 -2.74 -18.56 18.18
C LYS A 70 -1.85 -19.68 18.72
N ASN A 71 -2.40 -20.89 18.94
CA ASN A 71 -1.69 -22.04 19.44
C ASN A 71 -1.15 -22.96 18.32
N THR A 72 -1.45 -22.65 17.05
CA THR A 72 -0.91 -23.39 15.91
C THR A 72 0.61 -23.13 15.82
N PRO A 73 1.45 -24.20 15.78
CA PRO A 73 2.89 -24.02 15.72
C PRO A 73 3.34 -23.14 14.57
N ILE A 74 4.37 -22.31 14.79
CA ILE A 74 4.91 -21.38 13.79
C ILE A 74 5.23 -22.10 12.47
N ALA A 75 5.87 -23.26 12.53
CA ALA A 75 6.22 -24.07 11.36
C ALA A 75 4.98 -24.54 10.56
N ALA A 76 3.85 -24.82 11.23
CA ALA A 76 2.61 -25.17 10.54
C ALA A 76 2.03 -23.97 9.80
N ARG A 77 2.01 -22.78 10.42
CA ARG A 77 1.58 -21.52 9.77
C ARG A 77 2.46 -21.17 8.57
N MET A 78 3.79 -21.33 8.69
CA MET A 78 4.73 -21.12 7.58
C MET A 78 4.45 -22.06 6.40
N ARG A 79 4.11 -23.33 6.62
CA ARG A 79 3.78 -24.27 5.53
C ARG A 79 2.53 -23.86 4.75
N ILE A 80 1.55 -23.25 5.40
CA ILE A 80 0.39 -22.67 4.72
C ILE A 80 0.83 -21.52 3.82
N MET A 81 1.72 -20.63 4.29
CA MET A 81 2.25 -19.53 3.49
C MET A 81 3.09 -20.03 2.31
N LEU A 82 3.88 -21.08 2.46
CA LEU A 82 4.62 -21.72 1.35
C LEU A 82 3.66 -22.20 0.26
N LYS A 83 2.60 -22.90 0.63
CA LYS A 83 1.59 -23.34 -0.33
C LYS A 83 0.85 -22.15 -0.97
N PHE A 84 0.53 -21.14 -0.19
CA PHE A 84 -0.11 -19.91 -0.70
C PHE A 84 0.79 -19.19 -1.72
N GLN A 85 2.07 -19.06 -1.43
CA GLN A 85 3.06 -18.50 -2.35
C GLN A 85 3.08 -19.24 -3.70
N ASP A 86 3.11 -20.56 -3.67
CA ASP A 86 3.10 -21.39 -4.90
C ASP A 86 1.80 -21.19 -5.70
N LEU A 87 0.66 -21.13 -5.03
CA LEU A 87 -0.64 -20.90 -5.66
C LEU A 87 -0.73 -19.51 -6.31
N VAL A 88 -0.27 -18.47 -5.61
CA VAL A 88 -0.26 -17.10 -6.17
C VAL A 88 0.63 -17.04 -7.40
N ARG A 89 1.84 -17.63 -7.35
CA ARG A 89 2.77 -17.69 -8.50
C ARG A 89 2.14 -18.41 -9.70
N ALA A 90 1.50 -19.53 -9.48
CA ALA A 90 0.86 -20.32 -10.53
C ALA A 90 -0.35 -19.61 -11.17
N ASN A 91 -1.00 -18.71 -10.45
CA ASN A 91 -2.19 -17.97 -10.90
C ASN A 91 -1.92 -16.51 -11.29
N GLN A 92 -0.66 -16.05 -11.29
CA GLN A 92 -0.29 -14.64 -11.48
C GLN A 92 -0.93 -14.02 -12.72
N GLN A 93 -0.88 -14.70 -13.87
CA GLN A 93 -1.45 -14.16 -15.12
C GLN A 93 -2.98 -14.06 -15.10
N ARG A 94 -3.66 -15.01 -14.44
CA ARG A 94 -5.11 -14.97 -14.29
C ARG A 94 -5.51 -13.75 -13.46
N ILE A 95 -4.89 -13.58 -12.31
CA ILE A 95 -5.14 -12.46 -11.39
C ILE A 95 -4.77 -11.13 -12.07
N ALA A 96 -3.67 -11.05 -12.83
CA ALA A 96 -3.27 -9.84 -13.55
C ALA A 96 -4.33 -9.39 -14.58
N LYS A 97 -4.97 -10.33 -15.28
CA LYS A 97 -6.06 -10.01 -16.21
C LYS A 97 -7.28 -9.44 -15.51
N THR A 98 -7.68 -10.03 -14.39
CA THR A 98 -8.78 -9.51 -13.56
C THR A 98 -8.45 -8.12 -13.04
N LEU A 99 -7.24 -7.94 -12.50
CA LEU A 99 -6.75 -6.67 -11.99
C LEU A 99 -6.73 -5.59 -13.07
N THR A 100 -6.21 -5.89 -14.27
CA THR A 100 -6.23 -4.95 -15.40
C THR A 100 -7.66 -4.58 -15.80
N ALA A 101 -8.58 -5.54 -15.78
CA ALA A 101 -9.97 -5.30 -16.16
C ALA A 101 -10.68 -4.35 -15.18
N GLU A 102 -10.47 -4.50 -13.87
CA GLU A 102 -11.18 -3.70 -12.85
C GLU A 102 -10.47 -2.38 -12.50
N GLN A 103 -9.13 -2.33 -12.60
CA GLN A 103 -8.33 -1.16 -12.17
C GLN A 103 -7.81 -0.32 -13.35
N GLY A 104 -7.51 -0.96 -14.49
CA GLY A 104 -7.09 -0.29 -15.73
C GLY A 104 -5.61 -0.26 -16.01
N LYS A 105 -4.72 -0.60 -15.08
CA LYS A 105 -3.27 -0.66 -15.35
C LYS A 105 -2.93 -1.73 -16.39
N THR A 106 -1.76 -1.61 -17.01
CA THR A 106 -1.33 -2.58 -18.03
C THR A 106 -1.11 -3.97 -17.43
N ILE A 107 -1.21 -5.02 -18.26
CA ILE A 107 -0.93 -6.40 -17.80
C ILE A 107 0.46 -6.52 -17.15
N PRO A 108 1.56 -5.99 -17.74
CA PRO A 108 2.86 -6.04 -17.07
C PRO A 108 2.89 -5.31 -15.71
N ASP A 109 2.15 -4.20 -15.57
CA ASP A 109 2.04 -3.46 -14.31
C ASP A 109 1.23 -4.25 -13.26
N ALA A 110 0.18 -4.97 -13.70
CA ALA A 110 -0.61 -5.86 -12.87
C ALA A 110 0.19 -7.09 -12.41
N GLU A 111 0.98 -7.68 -13.29
CA GLU A 111 1.93 -8.74 -12.92
C GLU A 111 2.96 -8.25 -11.90
N GLY A 112 3.47 -7.02 -12.08
CA GLY A 112 4.35 -6.36 -11.12
C GLY A 112 3.70 -6.11 -9.76
N ASP A 113 2.43 -5.71 -9.73
CA ASP A 113 1.62 -5.55 -8.51
C ASP A 113 1.58 -6.87 -7.72
N ILE A 114 1.19 -7.96 -8.38
CA ILE A 114 1.12 -9.29 -7.77
C ILE A 114 2.49 -9.75 -7.31
N PHE A 115 3.53 -9.58 -8.14
CA PHE A 115 4.89 -10.00 -7.83
C PHE A 115 5.43 -9.31 -6.58
N ARG A 116 5.24 -7.98 -6.46
CA ARG A 116 5.68 -7.23 -5.26
C ARG A 116 4.92 -7.64 -4.00
N GLY A 117 3.65 -8.03 -4.12
CA GLY A 117 2.91 -8.65 -3.02
C GLY A 117 3.42 -10.04 -2.67
N LEU A 118 3.73 -10.85 -3.68
CA LEU A 118 4.27 -12.20 -3.54
C LEU A 118 5.61 -12.20 -2.79
N GLU A 119 6.50 -11.25 -3.03
CA GLU A 119 7.75 -11.10 -2.26
C GLU A 119 7.50 -10.96 -0.75
N VAL A 120 6.41 -10.30 -0.34
CA VAL A 120 6.04 -10.20 1.08
C VAL A 120 5.50 -11.53 1.61
N VAL A 121 4.75 -12.28 0.81
CA VAL A 121 4.33 -13.66 1.17
C VAL A 121 5.55 -14.57 1.33
N GLU A 122 6.55 -14.46 0.44
CA GLU A 122 7.83 -15.17 0.56
C GLU A 122 8.55 -14.83 1.87
N HIS A 123 8.53 -13.54 2.25
CA HIS A 123 9.06 -13.12 3.55
C HIS A 123 8.27 -13.72 4.72
N ALA A 124 6.94 -13.82 4.61
CA ALA A 124 6.10 -14.49 5.61
C ALA A 124 6.45 -15.98 5.78
N CYS A 125 6.91 -16.66 4.72
CA CYS A 125 7.37 -18.04 4.81
C CYS A 125 8.61 -18.23 5.72
N SER A 126 9.36 -17.18 6.00
CA SER A 126 10.57 -17.21 6.86
C SER A 126 10.36 -16.55 8.24
N ILE A 127 9.12 -16.29 8.64
CA ILE A 127 8.77 -15.50 9.83
C ILE A 127 9.34 -16.05 11.15
N GLY A 128 9.63 -17.35 11.21
CA GLY A 128 10.09 -17.99 12.44
C GLY A 128 11.28 -17.31 13.08
N THR A 129 12.25 -16.81 12.30
CA THR A 129 13.43 -16.10 12.81
C THR A 129 13.12 -14.70 13.32
N LEU A 130 12.05 -14.08 12.81
CA LEU A 130 11.63 -12.73 13.21
C LEU A 130 10.74 -12.74 14.46
N GLN A 131 10.16 -13.91 14.81
CA GLN A 131 9.34 -14.09 16.01
C GLN A 131 10.16 -14.54 17.24
N LEU A 132 11.47 -14.70 17.11
CA LEU A 132 12.33 -15.01 18.26
C LEU A 132 12.25 -13.91 19.31
N GLY A 133 12.27 -14.34 20.59
CA GLY A 133 12.46 -13.49 21.75
C GLY A 133 13.94 -13.36 22.11
N GLU A 134 14.20 -12.62 23.18
CA GLU A 134 15.52 -12.44 23.79
C GLU A 134 15.59 -13.26 25.08
N PHE A 135 16.78 -13.71 25.48
CA PHE A 135 17.01 -14.42 26.71
C PHE A 135 18.31 -13.92 27.37
N ALA A 136 18.24 -13.66 28.65
CA ALA A 136 19.39 -13.34 29.47
C ALA A 136 19.35 -14.21 30.73
N GLU A 137 20.37 -15.06 30.89
CA GLU A 137 20.55 -15.94 32.04
C GLU A 137 21.15 -15.13 33.20
N ASN A 138 20.69 -15.42 34.42
CA ASN A 138 21.26 -14.95 35.68
C ASN A 138 21.41 -13.41 35.73
N VAL A 139 20.39 -12.68 35.35
CA VAL A 139 20.33 -11.19 35.44
C VAL A 139 20.41 -10.68 36.89
N ALA A 140 20.08 -11.56 37.85
CA ALA A 140 20.35 -11.46 39.28
C ALA A 140 20.56 -12.89 39.83
N GLY A 141 21.03 -13.04 41.03
CA GLY A 141 21.34 -14.38 41.58
C GLY A 141 20.17 -15.38 41.47
N GLY A 142 20.27 -16.34 40.54
CA GLY A 142 19.25 -17.35 40.24
C GLY A 142 17.99 -16.81 39.53
N VAL A 143 18.10 -15.67 38.86
CA VAL A 143 16.98 -15.04 38.14
C VAL A 143 17.30 -14.94 36.65
N ASP A 144 16.44 -15.50 35.80
CA ASP A 144 16.51 -15.40 34.35
C ASP A 144 15.44 -14.44 33.83
N THR A 145 15.74 -13.73 32.73
CA THR A 145 14.76 -12.88 32.04
C THR A 145 14.73 -13.20 30.58
N TYR A 146 13.51 -13.36 30.04
CA TYR A 146 13.31 -13.63 28.62
C TYR A 146 12.02 -12.98 28.08
N THR A 147 11.94 -12.87 26.75
CA THR A 147 10.79 -12.29 26.10
C THR A 147 10.10 -13.31 25.17
N LEU A 148 8.79 -13.19 25.09
CA LEU A 148 7.93 -13.93 24.16
C LEU A 148 7.22 -12.95 23.26
N ARG A 149 7.16 -13.24 21.95
CA ARG A 149 6.33 -12.51 20.99
C ARG A 149 5.01 -13.22 20.82
N GLN A 150 3.92 -12.59 21.26
CA GLN A 150 2.58 -13.15 21.21
C GLN A 150 1.69 -12.38 20.24
N PRO A 151 0.78 -13.06 19.47
CA PRO A 151 -0.16 -12.39 18.61
C PRO A 151 -1.15 -11.52 19.41
N LEU A 152 -1.67 -10.48 18.77
CA LEU A 152 -2.57 -9.50 19.38
C LEU A 152 -4.02 -10.00 19.49
N GLY A 153 -4.50 -10.73 18.49
CA GLY A 153 -5.89 -11.16 18.36
C GLY A 153 -6.45 -10.93 16.97
N VAL A 154 -7.64 -10.33 16.88
CA VAL A 154 -8.23 -9.92 15.60
C VAL A 154 -7.52 -8.66 15.11
N CYS A 155 -6.96 -8.72 13.92
CA CYS A 155 -6.40 -7.56 13.21
C CYS A 155 -7.25 -7.24 11.99
N ALA A 156 -7.17 -6.01 11.50
CA ALA A 156 -7.89 -5.60 10.30
C ALA A 156 -6.97 -4.89 9.31
N GLY A 157 -7.34 -4.96 8.02
CA GLY A 157 -6.68 -4.25 6.94
C GLY A 157 -7.69 -3.52 6.05
N ILE A 158 -7.37 -2.28 5.71
CA ILE A 158 -8.17 -1.44 4.82
C ILE A 158 -7.26 -1.04 3.68
N THR A 159 -7.57 -1.48 2.44
CA THR A 159 -6.68 -1.35 1.30
C THR A 159 -7.23 -0.44 0.20
N PRO A 160 -6.36 0.24 -0.56
CA PRO A 160 -6.73 1.15 -1.63
C PRO A 160 -6.92 0.43 -2.97
N PHE A 161 -7.38 1.16 -3.98
CA PHE A 161 -7.62 0.65 -5.31
C PHE A 161 -6.36 0.51 -6.18
N ASN A 162 -5.30 1.24 -5.91
CA ASN A 162 -4.18 1.36 -6.86
C ASN A 162 -3.22 0.16 -6.88
N PHE A 163 -3.22 -0.66 -5.83
CA PHE A 163 -2.50 -1.93 -5.74
C PHE A 163 -3.37 -2.97 -5.02
N PRO A 164 -4.44 -3.46 -5.70
CA PRO A 164 -5.42 -4.35 -5.08
C PRO A 164 -4.89 -5.77 -4.82
N ALA A 165 -3.72 -6.13 -5.36
CA ALA A 165 -3.03 -7.38 -5.04
C ALA A 165 -1.91 -7.15 -3.99
N MET A 166 -0.99 -6.25 -4.25
CA MET A 166 0.20 -6.03 -3.43
C MET A 166 -0.16 -5.66 -1.98
N ILE A 167 -1.07 -4.71 -1.80
CA ILE A 167 -1.34 -4.17 -0.46
C ILE A 167 -2.09 -5.15 0.45
N PRO A 168 -3.11 -5.89 0.01
CA PRO A 168 -3.65 -6.99 0.80
C PRO A 168 -2.59 -8.03 1.19
N LEU A 169 -1.67 -8.36 0.26
CA LEU A 169 -0.57 -9.30 0.51
C LEU A 169 0.49 -8.77 1.48
N TRP A 170 0.56 -7.47 1.73
CA TRP A 170 1.37 -6.92 2.82
C TRP A 170 0.76 -7.18 4.18
N MET A 171 -0.56 -7.27 4.27
CA MET A 171 -1.32 -7.21 5.51
C MET A 171 -1.68 -8.60 6.04
N PHE A 172 -2.62 -9.30 5.38
CA PHE A 172 -3.17 -10.52 5.96
C PHE A 172 -2.15 -11.67 6.07
N PRO A 173 -1.23 -11.93 5.11
CA PRO A 173 -0.27 -13.01 5.26
C PRO A 173 0.65 -12.82 6.48
N MET A 174 1.15 -11.59 6.67
CA MET A 174 2.02 -11.25 7.79
C MET A 174 1.28 -11.32 9.13
N ALA A 175 0.04 -10.83 9.20
CA ALA A 175 -0.77 -10.92 10.40
C ALA A 175 -1.08 -12.39 10.79
N ILE A 176 -1.50 -13.18 9.80
CA ILE A 176 -1.89 -14.59 9.99
C ILE A 176 -0.69 -15.44 10.40
N VAL A 177 0.45 -15.30 9.74
CA VAL A 177 1.65 -16.08 10.08
C VAL A 177 2.20 -15.72 11.47
N CYS A 178 1.98 -14.49 11.94
CA CYS A 178 2.26 -14.07 13.31
C CYS A 178 1.31 -14.71 14.35
N GLY A 179 0.23 -15.35 13.91
CA GLY A 179 -0.74 -16.03 14.77
C GLY A 179 -2.02 -15.24 15.06
N ASN A 180 -2.23 -14.11 14.37
CA ASN A 180 -3.46 -13.33 14.43
C ASN A 180 -4.52 -13.89 13.48
N THR A 181 -5.76 -13.49 13.69
CA THR A 181 -6.84 -13.59 12.71
C THR A 181 -7.05 -12.24 12.05
N PHE A 182 -7.67 -12.23 10.88
CA PHE A 182 -7.70 -11.04 10.05
C PHE A 182 -9.06 -10.77 9.41
N VAL A 183 -9.47 -9.49 9.42
CA VAL A 183 -10.62 -8.97 8.67
C VAL A 183 -10.09 -7.99 7.64
N LEU A 184 -10.26 -8.32 6.36
CA LEU A 184 -9.82 -7.50 5.23
C LEU A 184 -10.99 -6.72 4.66
N LYS A 185 -10.80 -5.40 4.45
CA LYS A 185 -11.69 -4.55 3.65
C LYS A 185 -10.94 -4.08 2.39
N PRO A 186 -11.11 -4.76 1.25
CA PRO A 186 -10.56 -4.29 -0.02
C PRO A 186 -11.19 -2.97 -0.47
N SER A 187 -10.59 -2.33 -1.47
CA SER A 187 -11.24 -1.22 -2.18
C SER A 187 -12.57 -1.68 -2.78
N GLU A 188 -13.59 -0.85 -2.66
CA GLU A 188 -14.89 -1.09 -3.28
C GLU A 188 -14.90 -0.78 -4.79
N GLN A 189 -13.77 -0.29 -5.34
CA GLN A 189 -13.67 0.00 -6.77
C GLN A 189 -13.21 -1.22 -7.57
N ASP A 190 -12.37 -2.07 -6.96
CA ASP A 190 -11.66 -3.16 -7.62
C ASP A 190 -11.34 -4.34 -6.69
N PRO A 191 -12.35 -4.96 -6.08
CA PRO A 191 -12.14 -6.03 -5.10
C PRO A 191 -11.91 -7.40 -5.73
N MET A 192 -12.15 -7.60 -7.04
CA MET A 192 -12.23 -8.93 -7.67
C MET A 192 -10.87 -9.65 -7.61
N SER A 193 -9.78 -9.00 -7.97
CA SER A 193 -8.44 -9.58 -7.91
C SER A 193 -8.01 -9.90 -6.47
N THR A 194 -8.41 -9.08 -5.50
CA THR A 194 -8.21 -9.38 -4.07
C THR A 194 -8.97 -10.64 -3.66
N MET A 195 -10.21 -10.82 -4.12
CA MET A 195 -11.00 -12.01 -3.80
C MET A 195 -10.41 -13.29 -4.40
N GLU A 196 -9.81 -13.22 -5.60
CA GLU A 196 -9.04 -14.34 -6.15
C GLU A 196 -7.85 -14.74 -5.25
N LEU A 197 -7.12 -13.77 -4.69
CA LEU A 197 -6.06 -14.04 -3.72
C LEU A 197 -6.59 -14.66 -2.44
N VAL A 198 -7.76 -14.24 -1.97
CA VAL A 198 -8.43 -14.79 -0.79
C VAL A 198 -8.84 -16.24 -1.02
N GLU A 199 -9.38 -16.59 -2.20
CA GLU A 199 -9.69 -17.97 -2.60
C GLU A 199 -8.44 -18.85 -2.54
N LEU A 200 -7.32 -18.38 -3.09
CA LEU A 200 -6.04 -19.09 -3.05
C LEU A 200 -5.50 -19.26 -1.62
N ALA A 201 -5.74 -18.30 -0.73
CA ALA A 201 -5.38 -18.44 0.68
C ALA A 201 -6.16 -19.55 1.39
N LEU A 202 -7.46 -19.68 1.10
CA LEU A 202 -8.28 -20.79 1.61
C LEU A 202 -7.82 -22.13 1.02
N GLU A 203 -7.53 -22.20 -0.29
CA GLU A 203 -6.98 -23.38 -0.96
C GLU A 203 -5.62 -23.78 -0.37
N ALA A 204 -4.80 -22.82 0.03
CA ALA A 204 -3.53 -23.06 0.71
C ALA A 204 -3.70 -23.70 2.09
N GLY A 205 -4.89 -23.63 2.66
CA GLY A 205 -5.23 -24.21 3.96
C GLY A 205 -5.35 -23.24 5.10
N VAL A 206 -5.55 -21.94 4.83
CA VAL A 206 -5.94 -20.97 5.87
C VAL A 206 -7.26 -21.43 6.47
N PRO A 207 -7.34 -21.71 7.79
CA PRO A 207 -8.54 -22.25 8.40
C PRO A 207 -9.71 -21.25 8.38
N LYS A 208 -10.94 -21.78 8.45
CA LYS A 208 -12.14 -20.97 8.56
C LYS A 208 -12.05 -19.97 9.71
N GLY A 209 -12.56 -18.76 9.51
CA GLY A 209 -12.53 -17.67 10.46
C GLY A 209 -11.16 -16.98 10.65
N VAL A 210 -10.04 -17.60 10.23
CA VAL A 210 -8.70 -16.98 10.34
C VAL A 210 -8.57 -15.78 9.38
N LEU A 211 -9.14 -15.87 8.19
CA LEU A 211 -9.27 -14.76 7.23
C LEU A 211 -10.76 -14.54 6.94
N ASN A 212 -11.19 -13.28 7.05
CA ASN A 212 -12.54 -12.83 6.69
C ASN A 212 -12.45 -11.60 5.81
N VAL A 213 -13.43 -11.39 4.93
CA VAL A 213 -13.48 -10.22 4.03
C VAL A 213 -14.85 -9.57 4.08
N VAL A 214 -14.86 -8.27 4.28
CA VAL A 214 -16.05 -7.42 4.20
C VAL A 214 -15.81 -6.30 3.19
N HIS A 215 -16.83 -5.89 2.46
CA HIS A 215 -16.76 -4.79 1.50
C HIS A 215 -17.56 -3.60 1.99
N GLY A 216 -17.24 -2.40 1.53
CA GLY A 216 -18.02 -1.21 1.84
C GLY A 216 -17.21 0.07 1.97
N GLY A 217 -17.92 1.13 2.28
CA GLY A 217 -17.42 2.49 2.43
C GLY A 217 -17.11 2.88 3.88
N LYS A 218 -17.43 4.14 4.20
CA LYS A 218 -17.12 4.76 5.50
C LYS A 218 -17.73 4.02 6.69
N GLU A 219 -18.97 3.56 6.59
CA GLU A 219 -19.65 2.88 7.71
C GLU A 219 -18.95 1.59 8.13
N VAL A 220 -18.52 0.79 7.15
CA VAL A 220 -17.72 -0.44 7.38
C VAL A 220 -16.37 -0.11 8.01
N VAL A 221 -15.70 0.95 7.53
CA VAL A 221 -14.43 1.43 8.10
C VAL A 221 -14.62 1.86 9.56
N ASP A 222 -15.66 2.64 9.85
CA ASP A 222 -15.95 3.11 11.20
C ASP A 222 -16.31 1.93 12.14
N ALA A 223 -17.11 0.96 11.64
CA ALA A 223 -17.43 -0.25 12.39
C ALA A 223 -16.17 -1.05 12.76
N ILE A 224 -15.21 -1.23 11.84
CA ILE A 224 -13.92 -1.86 12.12
C ILE A 224 -13.11 -1.06 13.16
N CYS A 225 -13.04 0.27 12.99
CA CYS A 225 -12.28 1.15 13.88
C CYS A 225 -12.81 1.18 15.31
N THR A 226 -14.10 1.03 15.50
CA THR A 226 -14.75 1.11 16.82
C THR A 226 -14.95 -0.26 17.48
N HIS A 227 -14.88 -1.37 16.73
CA HIS A 227 -15.19 -2.70 17.22
C HIS A 227 -14.26 -3.15 18.36
N PRO A 228 -14.77 -3.55 19.55
CA PRO A 228 -13.94 -3.80 20.74
C PRO A 228 -12.97 -4.98 20.62
N LEU A 229 -13.27 -5.97 19.76
CA LEU A 229 -12.43 -7.15 19.55
C LEU A 229 -11.27 -6.92 18.55
N VAL A 230 -11.34 -5.91 17.68
CA VAL A 230 -10.24 -5.54 16.78
C VAL A 230 -9.11 -4.90 17.59
N LYS A 231 -7.87 -5.39 17.45
CA LYS A 231 -6.69 -4.98 18.22
C LYS A 231 -5.72 -4.12 17.42
N ALA A 232 -5.62 -4.34 16.11
CA ALA A 232 -4.73 -3.59 15.25
C ALA A 232 -5.37 -3.34 13.89
N ILE A 233 -5.08 -2.17 13.30
CA ILE A 233 -5.58 -1.77 11.98
C ILE A 233 -4.40 -1.32 11.13
N SER A 234 -4.23 -1.92 9.94
CA SER A 234 -3.32 -1.48 8.89
C SER A 234 -4.13 -0.81 7.80
N PHE A 235 -3.75 0.42 7.45
CA PHE A 235 -4.44 1.22 6.45
C PHE A 235 -3.47 1.72 5.38
N VAL A 236 -3.90 1.68 4.13
CA VAL A 236 -3.27 2.42 3.03
C VAL A 236 -4.36 3.13 2.23
N GLY A 237 -4.19 4.43 1.97
CA GLY A 237 -5.16 5.22 1.21
C GLY A 237 -4.91 6.73 1.27
N SER A 238 -5.94 7.53 1.05
CA SER A 238 -5.85 8.99 1.07
C SER A 238 -5.55 9.54 2.47
N THR A 239 -4.90 10.69 2.54
CA THR A 239 -4.54 11.35 3.82
C THR A 239 -5.77 11.60 4.70
N ALA A 240 -6.87 12.08 4.12
CA ALA A 240 -8.08 12.36 4.89
C ALA A 240 -8.66 11.11 5.57
N VAL A 241 -8.75 10.00 4.82
CA VAL A 241 -9.26 8.73 5.36
C VAL A 241 -8.26 8.11 6.33
N GLY A 242 -6.96 8.14 6.03
CA GLY A 242 -5.93 7.58 6.92
C GLY A 242 -5.84 8.30 8.26
N THR A 243 -5.97 9.64 8.25
CA THR A 243 -6.05 10.43 9.49
C THR A 243 -7.31 10.08 10.29
N HIS A 244 -8.45 9.90 9.62
CA HIS A 244 -9.69 9.47 10.27
C HIS A 244 -9.54 8.09 10.91
N VAL A 245 -9.03 7.10 10.17
CA VAL A 245 -8.80 5.73 10.67
C VAL A 245 -7.83 5.72 11.85
N TYR A 246 -6.75 6.49 11.76
CA TYR A 246 -5.75 6.58 12.83
C TYR A 246 -6.36 7.17 14.10
N ASN A 247 -7.06 8.31 13.99
CA ASN A 247 -7.66 8.98 15.13
C ASN A 247 -8.76 8.12 15.76
N LEU A 248 -9.69 7.61 14.95
CA LEU A 248 -10.82 6.82 15.46
C LEU A 248 -10.34 5.50 16.07
N GLY A 249 -9.44 4.78 15.40
CA GLY A 249 -8.88 3.52 15.91
C GLY A 249 -8.09 3.72 17.21
N SER A 250 -7.25 4.76 17.27
CA SER A 250 -6.45 5.07 18.47
C SER A 250 -7.32 5.49 19.66
N GLN A 251 -8.38 6.27 19.43
CA GLN A 251 -9.36 6.61 20.47
C GLN A 251 -10.03 5.38 21.08
N HIS A 252 -10.16 4.28 20.31
CA HIS A 252 -10.68 3.00 20.77
C HIS A 252 -9.59 2.01 21.20
N GLY A 253 -8.38 2.50 21.52
CA GLY A 253 -7.28 1.72 22.08
C GLY A 253 -6.65 0.72 21.12
N LYS A 254 -6.82 0.89 19.82
CA LYS A 254 -6.23 0.02 18.81
C LYS A 254 -4.83 0.48 18.41
N ARG A 255 -3.99 -0.46 18.04
CA ARG A 255 -2.76 -0.17 17.35
C ARG A 255 -3.08 0.14 15.88
N VAL A 256 -2.64 1.30 15.39
CA VAL A 256 -2.94 1.72 14.00
C VAL A 256 -1.66 2.10 13.28
N GLN A 257 -1.52 1.65 12.05
CA GLN A 257 -0.56 2.18 11.09
C GLN A 257 -1.31 2.65 9.85
N SER A 258 -1.09 3.91 9.46
CA SER A 258 -1.71 4.52 8.30
C SER A 258 -0.63 5.01 7.32
N MET A 259 -0.54 4.40 6.16
CA MET A 259 0.24 4.88 5.02
C MET A 259 -0.70 5.70 4.15
N MET A 260 -0.35 6.99 3.99
CA MET A 260 -1.26 7.99 3.44
C MET A 260 -0.72 8.62 2.15
N GLY A 261 -1.27 9.75 1.77
CA GLY A 261 -0.90 10.50 0.57
C GLY A 261 0.57 10.91 0.52
N ALA A 262 1.04 11.24 -0.66
CA ALA A 262 2.42 11.57 -0.94
C ALA A 262 2.56 12.76 -1.91
N LYS A 263 3.72 13.40 -1.89
CA LYS A 263 4.19 14.34 -2.91
C LYS A 263 5.66 14.05 -3.16
N ASN A 264 5.93 12.95 -3.89
CA ASN A 264 7.30 12.47 -4.05
C ASN A 264 8.06 13.33 -5.04
N HIS A 265 9.28 13.69 -4.67
CA HIS A 265 10.20 14.48 -5.47
C HIS A 265 11.32 13.60 -6.03
N ALA A 266 11.80 13.93 -7.22
CA ALA A 266 13.02 13.39 -7.78
C ALA A 266 13.95 14.55 -8.16
N ILE A 267 15.11 14.61 -7.51
CA ILE A 267 16.11 15.64 -7.72
C ILE A 267 17.09 15.19 -8.81
N VAL A 268 17.35 16.03 -9.78
CA VAL A 268 18.26 15.74 -10.88
C VAL A 268 19.40 16.72 -10.86
N LEU A 269 20.61 16.25 -10.56
CA LEU A 269 21.83 17.06 -10.60
C LEU A 269 22.44 17.07 -12.02
N PRO A 270 23.21 18.10 -12.38
CA PRO A 270 23.81 18.24 -13.72
C PRO A 270 24.78 17.10 -14.10
N ASP A 271 25.38 16.45 -13.11
CA ASP A 271 26.30 15.31 -13.29
C ASP A 271 25.60 13.97 -13.47
N ALA A 272 24.27 13.90 -13.37
CA ALA A 272 23.53 12.66 -13.55
C ALA A 272 23.61 12.15 -15.00
N ASN A 273 23.40 10.86 -15.17
CA ASN A 273 23.22 10.30 -16.52
C ASN A 273 21.88 10.77 -17.08
N ARG A 274 21.93 11.73 -18.03
CA ARG A 274 20.77 12.44 -18.58
C ARG A 274 19.71 11.49 -19.13
N GLU A 275 20.10 10.55 -19.96
CA GLU A 275 19.16 9.63 -20.61
C GLU A 275 18.47 8.72 -19.60
N GLN A 276 19.24 8.13 -18.68
CA GLN A 276 18.67 7.27 -17.63
C GLN A 276 17.78 8.04 -16.66
N ALA A 277 18.17 9.25 -16.27
CA ALA A 277 17.35 10.08 -15.40
C ALA A 277 16.01 10.45 -16.06
N ILE A 278 16.01 10.86 -17.33
CA ILE A 278 14.79 11.19 -18.08
C ILE A 278 13.90 9.94 -18.23
N ASN A 279 14.46 8.78 -18.61
CA ASN A 279 13.71 7.53 -18.72
C ASN A 279 13.07 7.15 -17.37
N ALA A 280 13.82 7.28 -16.29
CA ALA A 280 13.37 6.97 -14.94
C ALA A 280 12.25 7.91 -14.48
N LEU A 281 12.38 9.22 -14.72
CA LEU A 281 11.34 10.22 -14.39
C LEU A 281 10.05 9.95 -15.15
N VAL A 282 10.11 9.66 -16.45
CA VAL A 282 8.95 9.36 -17.28
C VAL A 282 8.26 8.09 -16.80
N GLY A 283 9.01 7.00 -16.57
CA GLY A 283 8.44 5.75 -16.06
C GLY A 283 7.82 5.89 -14.67
N ALA A 284 8.47 6.66 -13.78
CA ALA A 284 8.00 6.86 -12.41
C ALA A 284 6.82 7.85 -12.31
N GLY A 285 6.75 8.84 -13.21
CA GLY A 285 5.67 9.83 -13.22
C GLY A 285 4.39 9.36 -13.89
N PHE A 286 4.51 8.54 -14.94
CA PHE A 286 3.36 8.19 -15.79
C PHE A 286 2.94 6.71 -15.73
N GLY A 287 3.78 5.81 -15.23
CA GLY A 287 3.41 4.40 -15.03
C GLY A 287 2.16 4.25 -14.18
N ALA A 288 1.28 3.27 -14.51
CA ALA A 288 -0.05 3.09 -13.91
C ALA A 288 -0.92 4.38 -13.95
N ALA A 289 -0.77 5.19 -14.99
CA ALA A 289 -1.40 6.51 -15.12
C ALA A 289 -1.13 7.44 -13.91
N GLY A 290 0.07 7.34 -13.30
CA GLY A 290 0.45 8.14 -12.12
C GLY A 290 -0.25 7.75 -10.81
N GLN A 291 -1.01 6.65 -10.79
CA GLN A 291 -1.80 6.21 -9.62
C GLN A 291 -1.00 5.34 -8.67
N ARG A 292 0.22 5.73 -8.38
CA ARG A 292 1.10 5.05 -7.41
C ARG A 292 1.42 5.96 -6.24
N CYS A 293 1.35 5.44 -5.01
CA CYS A 293 1.77 6.17 -3.81
C CYS A 293 3.24 6.63 -3.86
N MET A 294 4.06 5.90 -4.63
CA MET A 294 5.49 6.21 -4.82
C MET A 294 5.78 6.85 -6.18
N ALA A 295 4.77 7.21 -7.00
CA ALA A 295 4.98 7.90 -8.27
C ALA A 295 5.74 9.21 -8.04
N THR A 296 6.66 9.55 -8.94
CA THR A 296 7.30 10.86 -8.94
C THR A 296 6.27 11.91 -9.35
N SER A 297 5.91 12.76 -8.41
CA SER A 297 4.95 13.87 -8.63
C SER A 297 5.66 15.15 -9.04
N VAL A 298 6.91 15.32 -8.57
CA VAL A 298 7.72 16.53 -8.79
C VAL A 298 9.12 16.15 -9.24
N ALA A 299 9.54 16.64 -10.40
CA ALA A 299 10.94 16.61 -10.82
C ALA A 299 11.59 17.95 -10.47
N VAL A 300 12.68 17.92 -9.71
CA VAL A 300 13.46 19.12 -9.33
C VAL A 300 14.76 19.14 -10.13
N LEU A 301 14.87 20.02 -11.10
CA LEU A 301 16.03 20.16 -11.96
C LEU A 301 16.99 21.18 -11.35
N VAL A 302 18.22 20.74 -11.02
CA VAL A 302 19.21 21.53 -10.31
C VAL A 302 20.20 22.15 -11.31
N GLY A 303 20.43 23.45 -11.23
CA GLY A 303 21.43 24.16 -12.03
C GLY A 303 21.24 23.92 -13.53
N GLN A 304 22.28 23.41 -14.22
CA GLN A 304 22.23 23.15 -15.66
C GLN A 304 21.29 22.00 -16.07
N ALA A 305 20.85 21.12 -15.13
CA ALA A 305 19.88 20.09 -15.44
C ALA A 305 18.53 20.65 -15.91
N ARG A 306 18.23 21.93 -15.65
CA ARG A 306 17.03 22.64 -16.17
C ARG A 306 16.95 22.62 -17.70
N GLU A 307 18.08 22.55 -18.40
CA GLU A 307 18.13 22.43 -19.86
C GLU A 307 17.59 21.08 -20.39
N TRP A 308 17.32 20.12 -19.52
CA TRP A 308 16.80 18.79 -19.90
C TRP A 308 15.27 18.71 -20.00
N LEU A 309 14.58 19.80 -19.63
CA LEU A 309 13.11 19.84 -19.69
C LEU A 309 12.55 19.52 -21.09
N PRO A 310 13.11 20.04 -22.22
CA PRO A 310 12.62 19.67 -23.55
C PRO A 310 12.73 18.17 -23.86
N ASP A 311 13.80 17.52 -23.40
CA ASP A 311 13.98 16.07 -23.62
C ASP A 311 13.00 15.25 -22.77
N LEU A 312 12.75 15.69 -21.52
CA LEU A 312 11.73 15.08 -20.66
C LEU A 312 10.34 15.13 -21.31
N VAL A 313 9.98 16.30 -21.88
CA VAL A 313 8.73 16.48 -22.62
C VAL A 313 8.70 15.63 -23.87
N ALA A 314 9.78 15.61 -24.66
CA ALA A 314 9.89 14.81 -25.86
C ALA A 314 9.73 13.30 -25.56
N LYS A 315 10.37 12.83 -24.48
CA LYS A 315 10.27 11.43 -24.02
C LYS A 315 8.85 11.08 -23.57
N ALA A 316 8.22 11.95 -22.77
CA ALA A 316 6.84 11.72 -22.31
C ALA A 316 5.83 11.63 -23.47
N LYS A 317 6.04 12.40 -24.55
CA LYS A 317 5.21 12.34 -25.77
C LYS A 317 5.27 10.99 -26.48
N THR A 318 6.30 10.19 -26.28
CA THR A 318 6.42 8.86 -26.93
C THR A 318 5.56 7.79 -26.28
N LEU A 319 5.01 8.05 -25.09
CA LEU A 319 4.20 7.07 -24.36
C LEU A 319 2.88 6.80 -25.08
N LYS A 320 2.58 5.52 -25.28
CA LYS A 320 1.34 5.05 -25.88
C LYS A 320 0.25 4.92 -24.82
N VAL A 321 -0.79 5.75 -24.94
CA VAL A 321 -1.99 5.67 -24.11
C VAL A 321 -3.01 4.74 -24.77
N ASN A 322 -3.44 3.69 -24.07
CA ASN A 322 -4.43 2.73 -24.58
C ASN A 322 -5.04 1.94 -23.40
N ALA A 323 -6.00 1.03 -23.69
CA ALA A 323 -6.49 0.08 -22.69
C ALA A 323 -5.34 -0.78 -22.16
N GLY A 324 -5.32 -1.05 -20.85
CA GLY A 324 -4.25 -1.80 -20.21
C GLY A 324 -4.11 -3.25 -20.71
N SER A 325 -5.17 -3.80 -21.29
CA SER A 325 -5.19 -5.12 -21.94
C SER A 325 -4.50 -5.15 -23.31
N GLU A 326 -4.30 -3.98 -23.94
CA GLU A 326 -3.74 -3.88 -25.28
C GLU A 326 -2.21 -3.94 -25.25
N ALA A 327 -1.65 -4.74 -26.14
CA ALA A 327 -0.19 -4.93 -26.22
C ALA A 327 0.55 -3.62 -26.55
N GLY A 328 1.67 -3.39 -25.85
CA GLY A 328 2.51 -2.21 -26.06
C GLY A 328 1.89 -0.91 -25.51
N THR A 329 0.90 -0.99 -24.64
CA THR A 329 0.38 0.15 -23.88
C THR A 329 1.37 0.52 -22.78
N ASP A 330 1.69 1.83 -22.69
CA ASP A 330 2.52 2.38 -21.61
C ASP A 330 1.66 2.97 -20.48
N VAL A 331 0.56 3.64 -20.85
CA VAL A 331 -0.32 4.33 -19.89
C VAL A 331 -1.77 3.87 -20.10
N GLY A 332 -2.32 3.20 -19.10
CA GLY A 332 -3.72 2.79 -19.05
C GLY A 332 -4.66 3.93 -18.63
N PRO A 333 -5.98 3.67 -18.52
CA PRO A 333 -6.95 4.64 -18.00
C PRO A 333 -6.76 4.84 -16.49
N VAL A 334 -7.26 5.96 -15.95
CA VAL A 334 -7.45 6.15 -14.52
C VAL A 334 -8.69 5.40 -14.05
N VAL A 335 -8.70 4.99 -12.78
CA VAL A 335 -9.63 4.00 -12.22
C VAL A 335 -11.11 4.34 -12.38
N SER A 336 -11.50 5.60 -12.40
CA SER A 336 -12.92 5.99 -12.45
C SER A 336 -13.16 7.35 -13.12
N ARG A 337 -14.39 7.60 -13.55
CA ARG A 337 -14.82 8.90 -14.07
C ARG A 337 -14.63 10.02 -13.04
N GLY A 338 -14.87 9.74 -11.77
CA GLY A 338 -14.62 10.70 -10.68
C GLY A 338 -13.14 11.06 -10.52
N ALA A 339 -12.24 10.06 -10.63
CA ALA A 339 -10.80 10.30 -10.63
C ALA A 339 -10.38 11.14 -11.84
N LYS A 340 -10.87 10.81 -13.04
CA LYS A 340 -10.63 11.59 -14.27
C LYS A 340 -11.05 13.05 -14.11
N ALA A 341 -12.27 13.30 -13.66
CA ALA A 341 -12.80 14.65 -13.48
C ALA A 341 -11.97 15.46 -12.47
N ARG A 342 -11.57 14.84 -11.35
CA ARG A 342 -10.72 15.47 -10.33
C ARG A 342 -9.34 15.83 -10.88
N ILE A 343 -8.70 14.93 -11.63
CA ILE A 343 -7.38 15.17 -12.23
C ILE A 343 -7.46 16.31 -13.24
N LEU A 344 -8.46 16.31 -14.12
CA LEU A 344 -8.68 17.38 -15.10
C LEU A 344 -8.88 18.75 -14.40
N SER A 345 -9.68 18.79 -13.33
CA SER A 345 -9.88 20.00 -12.53
C SER A 345 -8.58 20.53 -11.92
N LEU A 346 -7.68 19.62 -11.46
CA LEU A 346 -6.37 20.04 -10.93
C LEU A 346 -5.43 20.55 -12.03
N ILE A 347 -5.48 19.95 -13.23
CA ILE A 347 -4.73 20.47 -14.39
C ILE A 347 -5.20 21.88 -14.75
N ASP A 348 -6.52 22.11 -14.81
CA ASP A 348 -7.09 23.44 -15.07
C ASP A 348 -6.71 24.44 -13.98
N MET A 349 -6.66 24.01 -12.72
CA MET A 349 -6.22 24.86 -11.59
C MET A 349 -4.75 25.28 -11.75
N GLY A 350 -3.87 24.36 -12.14
CA GLY A 350 -2.46 24.67 -12.38
C GLY A 350 -2.27 25.73 -13.47
N ILE A 351 -3.03 25.65 -14.55
CA ILE A 351 -3.04 26.65 -15.63
C ILE A 351 -3.53 28.01 -15.09
N LYS A 352 -4.63 28.01 -14.34
CA LYS A 352 -5.24 29.21 -13.77
C LYS A 352 -4.31 29.90 -12.76
N GLU A 353 -3.54 29.14 -12.01
CA GLU A 353 -2.55 29.65 -11.03
C GLU A 353 -1.26 30.13 -11.70
N GLY A 354 -1.12 29.98 -13.03
CA GLY A 354 -0.03 30.53 -13.82
C GLY A 354 1.15 29.57 -14.03
N ALA A 355 0.98 28.27 -13.76
CA ALA A 355 1.96 27.27 -14.16
C ALA A 355 1.98 27.12 -15.69
N LYS A 356 3.15 26.91 -16.28
CA LYS A 356 3.30 26.72 -17.71
C LYS A 356 3.04 25.27 -18.09
N LEU A 357 2.07 25.04 -18.96
CA LEU A 357 1.75 23.72 -19.48
C LEU A 357 2.71 23.38 -20.63
N GLU A 358 3.65 22.46 -20.40
CA GLU A 358 4.66 22.03 -21.38
C GLU A 358 4.17 20.86 -22.24
N LEU A 359 3.32 20.01 -21.67
CA LEU A 359 2.65 18.90 -22.34
C LEU A 359 1.24 18.77 -21.79
N ASP A 360 0.25 18.74 -22.70
CA ASP A 360 -1.17 18.60 -22.36
C ASP A 360 -1.70 17.22 -22.76
N GLY A 361 -2.09 16.45 -21.76
CA GLY A 361 -2.66 15.11 -21.96
C GLY A 361 -4.19 15.03 -21.87
N ARG A 362 -4.90 16.17 -21.75
CA ARG A 362 -6.35 16.20 -21.51
C ARG A 362 -7.17 15.67 -22.69
N ASP A 363 -6.74 15.94 -23.92
CA ASP A 363 -7.49 15.65 -25.14
C ASP A 363 -7.13 14.30 -25.79
N VAL A 364 -6.47 13.40 -25.04
CA VAL A 364 -6.11 12.09 -25.58
C VAL A 364 -7.37 11.29 -25.94
N LYS A 365 -7.39 10.74 -27.15
CA LYS A 365 -8.46 9.86 -27.64
C LYS A 365 -7.89 8.50 -27.95
N VAL A 366 -8.56 7.47 -27.48
CA VAL A 366 -8.18 6.06 -27.70
C VAL A 366 -9.25 5.42 -28.58
N ALA A 367 -8.88 5.09 -29.82
CA ALA A 367 -9.81 4.52 -30.79
C ALA A 367 -10.37 3.18 -30.30
N GLY A 368 -11.69 3.03 -30.32
CA GLY A 368 -12.41 1.86 -29.82
C GLY A 368 -12.67 1.87 -28.31
N PHE A 369 -12.20 2.93 -27.59
CA PHE A 369 -12.39 3.11 -26.15
C PHE A 369 -12.76 4.57 -25.82
N GLU A 370 -13.58 5.20 -26.62
CA GLU A 370 -13.88 6.63 -26.57
C GLU A 370 -14.47 7.08 -25.23
N GLU A 371 -15.21 6.19 -24.56
CA GLU A 371 -15.81 6.44 -23.24
C GLU A 371 -14.85 6.17 -22.05
N GLY A 372 -13.64 5.69 -22.35
CA GLY A 372 -12.67 5.30 -21.31
C GLY A 372 -12.12 6.49 -20.52
N ASN A 373 -11.62 6.18 -19.34
CA ASN A 373 -11.10 7.17 -18.40
C ASN A 373 -9.64 7.55 -18.71
N PHE A 374 -9.30 7.79 -19.98
CA PHE A 374 -7.94 8.10 -20.38
C PHE A 374 -7.59 9.56 -20.13
N ILE A 375 -6.35 9.77 -19.67
CA ILE A 375 -5.63 11.04 -19.60
C ILE A 375 -4.20 10.73 -20.04
N GLY A 376 -3.66 11.52 -20.96
CA GLY A 376 -2.27 11.38 -21.39
C GLY A 376 -1.28 12.04 -20.42
N PRO A 377 0.01 11.82 -20.66
CA PRO A 377 1.06 12.48 -19.91
C PRO A 377 0.90 14.01 -19.95
N THR A 378 0.93 14.64 -18.77
CA THR A 378 0.82 16.10 -18.62
C THR A 378 2.01 16.60 -17.83
N ILE A 379 2.69 17.64 -18.32
CA ILE A 379 3.88 18.22 -17.68
C ILE A 379 3.68 19.72 -17.50
N PHE A 380 3.93 20.17 -16.28
CA PHE A 380 3.96 21.59 -15.92
C PHE A 380 5.37 22.04 -15.54
N SER A 381 5.73 23.27 -15.91
CA SER A 381 6.91 23.99 -15.42
C SER A 381 6.53 25.33 -14.80
N GLY A 382 7.49 26.04 -14.23
CA GLY A 382 7.24 27.32 -13.58
C GLY A 382 6.32 27.23 -12.36
N VAL A 383 6.24 26.06 -11.74
CA VAL A 383 5.38 25.79 -10.58
C VAL A 383 6.00 26.34 -9.32
N LYS A 384 5.17 26.97 -8.48
CA LYS A 384 5.56 27.52 -7.17
C LYS A 384 5.00 26.66 -6.04
N THR A 385 5.58 26.78 -4.85
CA THR A 385 5.23 25.95 -3.68
C THR A 385 3.84 26.22 -3.10
N ASP A 386 3.23 27.34 -3.44
CA ASP A 386 1.87 27.74 -3.04
C ASP A 386 0.77 27.28 -4.02
N MET A 387 1.14 26.80 -5.21
CA MET A 387 0.18 26.34 -6.23
C MET A 387 -0.48 25.05 -5.81
N THR A 388 -1.77 24.90 -6.17
CA THR A 388 -2.59 23.71 -5.85
C THR A 388 -1.99 22.43 -6.41
N ILE A 389 -1.45 22.45 -7.63
CA ILE A 389 -0.82 21.29 -8.26
C ILE A 389 0.47 20.83 -7.57
N TYR A 390 1.09 21.68 -6.73
CA TYR A 390 2.23 21.31 -5.87
C TYR A 390 1.77 20.83 -4.50
N THR A 391 0.81 21.51 -3.87
CA THR A 391 0.39 21.23 -2.50
C THR A 391 -0.51 19.99 -2.38
N HIS A 392 -1.24 19.64 -3.46
CA HIS A 392 -2.15 18.50 -3.49
C HIS A 392 -1.55 17.30 -4.24
N GLU A 393 -1.84 16.11 -3.75
CA GLU A 393 -1.57 14.87 -4.48
C GLU A 393 -2.55 14.73 -5.65
N ILE A 394 -2.05 14.76 -6.90
CA ILE A 394 -2.90 14.69 -8.10
C ILE A 394 -3.37 13.25 -8.33
N PHE A 395 -2.53 12.27 -8.13
CA PHE A 395 -2.79 10.85 -8.32
C PHE A 395 -3.30 10.54 -9.74
N GLY A 396 -2.57 11.07 -10.72
CA GLY A 396 -2.84 10.99 -12.15
C GLY A 396 -1.55 11.20 -12.95
N PRO A 397 -1.58 11.07 -14.29
CA PRO A 397 -0.39 11.16 -15.13
C PRO A 397 0.07 12.62 -15.33
N VAL A 398 0.36 13.29 -14.23
CA VAL A 398 0.76 14.70 -14.19
C VAL A 398 2.07 14.85 -13.42
N LEU A 399 3.09 15.34 -14.10
CA LEU A 399 4.41 15.64 -13.55
C LEU A 399 4.62 17.16 -13.45
N VAL A 400 4.98 17.60 -12.27
CA VAL A 400 5.35 18.98 -12.01
C VAL A 400 6.87 19.12 -12.07
N VAL A 401 7.38 20.10 -12.80
CA VAL A 401 8.81 20.41 -12.88
C VAL A 401 9.09 21.70 -12.15
N MET A 402 10.03 21.65 -11.22
CA MET A 402 10.56 22.78 -10.47
C MET A 402 12.06 22.93 -10.72
N GLU A 403 12.56 24.13 -10.63
CA GLU A 403 13.96 24.46 -10.88
C GLU A 403 14.56 25.13 -9.65
N VAL A 404 15.77 24.74 -9.31
CA VAL A 404 16.57 25.33 -8.22
C VAL A 404 18.02 25.45 -8.65
N ASP A 405 18.80 26.26 -7.94
CA ASP A 405 20.20 26.51 -8.33
C ASP A 405 21.16 25.47 -7.74
N THR A 406 20.91 25.02 -6.51
CA THR A 406 21.84 24.13 -5.78
C THR A 406 21.14 22.91 -5.21
N LEU A 407 21.93 21.90 -4.80
CA LEU A 407 21.44 20.74 -4.06
C LEU A 407 20.83 21.14 -2.71
N ASP A 408 21.39 22.18 -2.06
CA ASP A 408 20.89 22.65 -0.77
C ASP A 408 19.50 23.26 -0.91
N ASP A 409 19.25 24.01 -1.98
CA ASP A 409 17.93 24.53 -2.31
C ASP A 409 16.93 23.40 -2.58
N ALA A 410 17.36 22.32 -3.28
CA ALA A 410 16.53 21.15 -3.52
C ALA A 410 16.17 20.42 -2.22
N ILE A 411 17.13 20.24 -1.30
CA ILE A 411 16.90 19.64 0.01
C ILE A 411 15.93 20.50 0.83
N ALA A 412 16.14 21.80 0.86
CA ALA A 412 15.26 22.74 1.56
C ALA A 412 13.82 22.70 1.02
N LEU A 413 13.66 22.69 -0.32
CA LEU A 413 12.36 22.58 -0.99
C LEU A 413 11.62 21.31 -0.56
N VAL A 414 12.28 20.14 -0.60
CA VAL A 414 11.66 18.85 -0.22
C VAL A 414 11.35 18.81 1.26
N ASN A 415 12.24 19.29 2.11
CA ASN A 415 12.05 19.28 3.56
C ASN A 415 10.92 20.23 4.02
N ALA A 416 10.63 21.29 3.24
CA ALA A 416 9.51 22.18 3.50
C ALA A 416 8.14 21.59 3.10
N ASN A 417 8.09 20.51 2.28
CA ASN A 417 6.85 19.89 1.89
C ASN A 417 6.26 19.11 3.07
N PRO A 418 4.93 19.17 3.35
CA PRO A 418 4.32 18.46 4.47
C PRO A 418 4.29 16.93 4.30
N MET A 419 4.57 16.40 3.10
CA MET A 419 4.58 14.96 2.81
C MET A 419 6.00 14.41 2.81
N GLY A 420 6.20 13.20 3.32
CA GLY A 420 7.52 12.58 3.46
C GLY A 420 7.53 11.08 3.18
N ASN A 421 6.87 10.63 2.09
CA ASN A 421 6.80 9.21 1.75
C ASN A 421 8.08 8.73 1.06
N GLY A 422 8.41 9.28 -0.12
CA GLY A 422 9.57 8.89 -0.90
C GLY A 422 10.24 10.06 -1.63
N VAL A 423 11.54 9.92 -1.90
CA VAL A 423 12.33 10.88 -2.68
C VAL A 423 13.45 10.17 -3.42
N GLY A 424 13.80 10.64 -4.61
CA GLY A 424 14.94 10.17 -5.37
C GLY A 424 15.95 11.29 -5.66
N ILE A 425 17.22 10.92 -5.82
CA ILE A 425 18.27 11.81 -6.37
C ILE A 425 18.99 11.10 -7.51
N PHE A 426 19.23 11.82 -8.61
CA PHE A 426 20.04 11.37 -9.73
C PHE A 426 21.37 12.16 -9.74
N THR A 427 22.48 11.45 -9.57
CA THR A 427 23.83 12.01 -9.52
C THR A 427 24.89 10.95 -9.73
N GLN A 428 26.06 11.32 -10.21
CA GLN A 428 27.29 10.51 -10.26
C GLN A 428 28.20 10.79 -9.05
N SER A 429 27.89 11.80 -8.24
CA SER A 429 28.67 12.21 -7.08
C SER A 429 28.28 11.45 -5.82
N GLY A 430 29.16 10.59 -5.32
CA GLY A 430 28.96 9.91 -4.02
C GLY A 430 28.86 10.90 -2.85
N ALA A 431 29.56 12.05 -2.93
CA ALA A 431 29.49 13.10 -1.90
C ALA A 431 28.11 13.77 -1.88
N ALA A 432 27.55 14.09 -3.04
CA ALA A 432 26.21 14.67 -3.16
C ALA A 432 25.13 13.67 -2.67
N ALA A 433 25.24 12.39 -3.08
CA ALA A 433 24.33 11.34 -2.65
C ALA A 433 24.36 11.14 -1.11
N ARG A 434 25.58 11.14 -0.51
CA ARG A 434 25.72 11.01 0.94
C ARG A 434 25.17 12.21 1.70
N LYS A 435 25.42 13.43 1.22
CA LYS A 435 24.86 14.65 1.79
C LYS A 435 23.33 14.59 1.75
N PHE A 436 22.78 14.27 0.57
CA PHE A 436 21.34 14.17 0.36
C PHE A 436 20.68 13.17 1.32
N GLN A 437 21.16 11.92 1.40
CA GLN A 437 20.57 10.90 2.29
C GLN A 437 20.65 11.30 3.78
N SER A 438 21.61 12.12 4.16
CA SER A 438 21.81 12.55 5.55
C SER A 438 20.92 13.72 5.96
N GLU A 439 20.61 14.61 5.02
CA GLU A 439 19.93 15.89 5.29
C GLU A 439 18.45 15.89 4.89
N ILE A 440 18.02 14.90 4.09
CA ILE A 440 16.63 14.81 3.63
C ILE A 440 15.73 14.16 4.70
N ASP A 441 14.61 14.82 5.02
CA ASP A 441 13.62 14.34 5.99
C ASP A 441 12.45 13.63 5.29
N VAL A 442 12.74 12.47 4.67
CA VAL A 442 11.76 11.64 3.97
C VAL A 442 11.98 10.18 4.34
N GLY A 443 10.91 9.41 4.45
CA GLY A 443 10.96 8.04 4.93
C GLY A 443 11.73 7.07 4.03
N GLN A 444 11.69 7.25 2.71
CA GLN A 444 12.36 6.39 1.73
C GLN A 444 13.19 7.22 0.76
N VAL A 445 14.46 6.88 0.61
CA VAL A 445 15.42 7.62 -0.22
C VAL A 445 16.01 6.71 -1.29
N GLY A 446 15.92 7.12 -2.55
CA GLY A 446 16.53 6.45 -3.69
C GLY A 446 17.74 7.24 -4.22
N ILE A 447 18.83 6.54 -4.50
CA ILE A 447 19.99 7.10 -5.22
C ILE A 447 20.01 6.46 -6.61
N ASN A 448 19.79 7.27 -7.64
CA ASN A 448 19.58 6.84 -9.03
C ASN A 448 18.39 5.87 -9.20
N ILE A 449 17.46 5.89 -8.25
CA ILE A 449 16.22 5.13 -8.26
C ILE A 449 15.08 6.10 -7.92
N PRO A 450 14.10 6.32 -8.83
CA PRO A 450 13.03 7.29 -8.61
C PRO A 450 11.95 6.81 -7.66
N ILE A 451 11.76 5.48 -7.58
CA ILE A 451 10.74 4.84 -6.74
C ILE A 451 11.44 3.86 -5.78
N PRO A 452 11.89 4.32 -4.60
CA PRO A 452 12.71 3.53 -3.69
C PRO A 452 11.91 2.59 -2.80
N VAL A 453 10.98 1.81 -3.37
CA VAL A 453 10.23 0.79 -2.62
C VAL A 453 11.18 -0.32 -2.19
N PRO A 454 11.35 -0.57 -0.89
CA PRO A 454 12.32 -1.55 -0.43
C PRO A 454 11.85 -3.00 -0.69
N VAL A 455 12.81 -3.92 -0.75
CA VAL A 455 12.52 -5.36 -0.66
C VAL A 455 11.97 -5.72 0.73
N PRO A 456 11.22 -6.81 0.90
CA PRO A 456 10.47 -7.11 2.13
C PRO A 456 11.29 -7.34 3.41
N PHE A 457 12.62 -7.43 3.32
CA PHE A 457 13.49 -7.49 4.50
C PHE A 457 13.61 -6.14 5.23
N PHE A 458 13.34 -5.04 4.52
CA PHE A 458 13.30 -3.69 5.02
C PHE A 458 11.86 -3.19 5.05
N SER A 459 11.51 -2.41 6.05
CA SER A 459 10.16 -1.89 6.17
C SER A 459 9.88 -0.76 5.19
N PHE A 460 8.66 -0.72 4.66
CA PHE A 460 8.13 0.46 3.99
C PHE A 460 7.94 1.54 5.03
N THR A 461 8.71 2.60 4.91
CA THR A 461 8.75 3.72 5.85
C THR A 461 8.03 4.94 5.28
N GLY A 462 7.92 5.98 6.05
CA GLY A 462 7.33 7.26 5.70
C GLY A 462 7.50 8.20 6.87
N SER A 463 7.34 9.49 6.63
CA SER A 463 7.42 10.53 7.64
C SER A 463 6.36 11.60 7.41
N ARG A 464 6.24 12.52 8.35
CA ARG A 464 5.37 13.69 8.28
C ARG A 464 3.91 13.33 7.93
N GLY A 465 3.27 14.09 7.05
CA GLY A 465 1.88 13.88 6.62
C GLY A 465 1.60 12.63 5.78
N SER A 466 2.64 11.87 5.41
CA SER A 466 2.49 10.64 4.63
C SER A 466 2.28 9.39 5.48
N LYS A 467 2.54 9.45 6.78
CA LYS A 467 2.41 8.29 7.67
C LYS A 467 2.00 8.69 9.07
N LEU A 468 1.08 7.92 9.66
CA LEU A 468 0.76 7.94 11.10
C LEU A 468 0.96 6.53 11.68
N GLY A 469 1.48 6.48 12.91
CA GLY A 469 1.94 5.25 13.55
C GLY A 469 3.41 4.92 13.20
N ASP A 470 4.11 4.28 14.14
CA ASP A 470 5.58 4.15 14.08
C ASP A 470 6.05 2.98 13.21
N LEU A 471 5.29 1.88 13.17
CA LEU A 471 5.71 0.62 12.55
C LEU A 471 5.25 0.52 11.09
N GLY A 472 6.09 -0.01 10.22
CA GLY A 472 5.79 -0.22 8.79
C GLY A 472 5.07 -1.54 8.50
N PRO A 473 4.50 -1.69 7.29
CA PRO A 473 3.60 -2.79 6.94
C PRO A 473 4.30 -4.12 6.63
N TYR A 474 5.61 -4.15 6.46
CA TYR A 474 6.42 -5.37 6.27
C TYR A 474 7.84 -5.21 6.83
N GLY A 475 8.71 -6.21 6.63
CA GLY A 475 10.03 -6.30 7.26
C GLY A 475 9.94 -6.65 8.76
N LYS A 476 10.96 -6.27 9.53
CA LYS A 476 10.98 -6.52 10.98
C LYS A 476 9.88 -5.78 11.73
N GLN A 477 9.52 -4.59 11.27
CA GLN A 477 8.53 -3.73 11.91
C GLN A 477 7.12 -4.32 11.88
N VAL A 478 6.73 -5.06 10.83
CA VAL A 478 5.40 -5.66 10.76
C VAL A 478 5.20 -6.75 11.80
N VAL A 479 6.26 -7.50 12.14
CA VAL A 479 6.19 -8.48 13.23
C VAL A 479 5.98 -7.78 14.57
N GLN A 480 6.66 -6.65 14.78
CA GLN A 480 6.44 -5.80 15.97
C GLN A 480 5.02 -5.23 15.97
N PHE A 481 4.49 -4.87 14.80
CA PHE A 481 3.14 -4.34 14.68
C PHE A 481 2.06 -5.38 15.03
N TYR A 482 2.21 -6.64 14.56
CA TYR A 482 1.23 -7.71 14.76
C TYR A 482 1.48 -8.57 16.00
N THR A 483 2.50 -8.27 16.79
CA THR A 483 2.78 -9.00 18.05
C THR A 483 2.95 -8.05 19.21
N GLN A 484 2.75 -8.57 20.41
CA GLN A 484 3.13 -7.92 21.67
C GLN A 484 4.26 -8.69 22.33
N THR A 485 5.20 -7.96 22.92
CA THR A 485 6.27 -8.54 23.73
C THR A 485 5.76 -8.77 25.13
N LYS A 486 5.92 -10.00 25.63
CA LYS A 486 5.73 -10.35 27.04
C LYS A 486 7.08 -10.63 27.65
N THR A 487 7.47 -9.87 28.66
CA THR A 487 8.68 -10.11 29.43
C THR A 487 8.36 -11.02 30.61
N VAL A 488 9.15 -12.07 30.76
CA VAL A 488 9.08 -13.03 31.88
C VAL A 488 10.36 -12.94 32.66
N THR A 489 10.25 -12.74 33.98
CA THR A 489 11.34 -12.84 34.92
C THR A 489 11.06 -14.04 35.80
N ALA A 490 11.94 -15.02 35.76
CA ALA A 490 11.74 -16.31 36.39
C ALA A 490 12.83 -16.58 37.43
N ARG A 491 12.45 -17.12 38.58
CA ARG A 491 13.35 -17.66 39.57
C ARG A 491 12.82 -19.01 40.02
N TRP A 492 13.72 -20.00 40.06
CA TRP A 492 13.39 -21.33 40.53
C TRP A 492 14.12 -21.54 41.86
N PHE A 493 13.40 -22.09 42.84
CA PHE A 493 13.95 -22.38 44.15
C PHE A 493 14.18 -23.88 44.25
N ASP A 494 15.38 -24.27 44.76
CA ASP A 494 15.64 -25.64 45.12
C ASP A 494 14.90 -25.99 46.43
N ASP A 495 14.45 -27.25 46.55
CA ASP A 495 13.70 -27.72 47.74
C ASP A 495 14.45 -27.54 49.03
N ASP A 496 15.80 -27.51 48.97
CA ASP A 496 16.70 -27.32 50.15
C ASP A 496 16.90 -25.84 50.53
N THR A 497 16.30 -24.89 49.81
CA THR A 497 16.47 -23.47 50.09
C THR A 497 15.58 -23.05 51.26
N THR A 498 16.18 -22.81 52.44
CA THR A 498 15.47 -22.24 53.61
C THR A 498 15.02 -20.82 53.26
N ALA A 499 13.73 -20.52 53.45
CA ALA A 499 13.20 -19.18 53.29
C ALA A 499 13.89 -18.23 54.30
N GLY A 500 14.60 -17.22 53.80
CA GLY A 500 15.12 -16.13 54.63
C GLY A 500 13.98 -15.25 55.18
N PRO A 501 14.28 -14.28 56.01
CA PRO A 501 13.29 -13.33 56.54
C PRO A 501 12.59 -12.58 55.38
N VAL A 502 11.32 -12.24 55.60
CA VAL A 502 10.54 -11.46 54.64
C VAL A 502 11.25 -10.15 54.32
N ASN A 503 11.53 -9.91 53.05
CA ASN A 503 12.12 -8.65 52.59
C ASN A 503 11.04 -7.79 51.92
N THR A 504 10.77 -6.62 52.50
CA THR A 504 9.77 -5.67 52.02
C THR A 504 10.39 -4.50 51.23
N THR A 505 11.69 -4.53 51.00
CA THR A 505 12.42 -3.46 50.30
C THR A 505 12.97 -3.96 48.96
N ILE A 506 13.02 -3.06 47.99
CA ILE A 506 13.71 -3.30 46.72
C ILE A 506 15.23 -3.30 47.02
N ARG A 507 15.91 -4.40 46.71
CA ARG A 507 17.37 -4.44 46.79
C ARG A 507 17.98 -3.78 45.56
N LEU A 508 18.94 -2.89 45.78
CA LEU A 508 19.68 -2.19 44.74
C LEU A 508 20.88 -2.98 44.20
N HIS A 509 21.17 -4.16 44.82
CA HIS A 509 22.30 -5.04 44.43
C HIS A 509 21.89 -6.51 44.47
#